data_390edcb84b1c202f003482ef44ac8b77
#
_entry.id   390edcb84b1c202f003482ef44ac8b77
#
_cell.length_a   1.000
_cell.length_b   1.000
_cell.length_c   1.000
_cell.angle_alpha   90.00
_cell.angle_beta   90.00
_cell.angle_gamma   90.00
#
_symmetry.space_group_name_H-M   'P 1'
#
loop_
_entity.id
_entity.type
_entity.pdbx_description
1 polymer ?
#
loop_
_entity_poly.entity_id
_entity_poly.type
_entity_poly.pdbx_seq_one_letter_code
_entity_poly.pdbx_strand_id
1 'polypeptide(L)'
;FKEQQFSEEKYIKEISDKTKFNYRTTNITPKIFKENLKESIDILEEPFSGLPIISYLLCIKKLAKTKVILDGSGLDEANFGYDKYTNLNSNQNNLEYSQDGSLSVYKNMIHSNLKKSKENLSFEKPFKDEFRNNMYADLNFFKLPRALKFRDKLGMKFGKEIRPCFLDEELILTLLKLDYQYHYKNGFSKRILRDAFKNDLSKKIAFAKKRNIQTPQTFWLRGELSSWLKKFLNKSEIWDLNWINKEEFFKNLHLFERKKINNSFFIW
;
A
#
# COMPACT_ATOMS: atom_id res chain seq x y z
N PHE A 1 -14.06 6.77 -5.56
CA PHE A 1 -14.32 5.97 -6.76
C PHE A 1 -15.82 5.88 -6.99
N LYS A 2 -16.25 5.69 -8.26
CA LYS A 2 -17.66 5.49 -8.60
C LYS A 2 -18.18 4.14 -8.07
N GLU A 3 -17.32 3.16 -8.06
CA GLU A 3 -17.61 1.81 -7.58
C GLU A 3 -17.75 1.81 -6.05
N GLN A 4 -18.95 1.76 -5.55
CA GLN A 4 -19.27 1.88 -4.12
C GLN A 4 -18.52 0.88 -3.23
N GLN A 5 -18.20 -0.30 -3.75
CA GLN A 5 -17.43 -1.31 -3.01
C GLN A 5 -16.02 -0.85 -2.61
N PHE A 6 -15.45 0.13 -3.34
CA PHE A 6 -14.14 0.73 -3.07
C PHE A 6 -14.26 2.10 -2.37
N SER A 7 -15.46 2.58 -2.09
CA SER A 7 -15.67 3.85 -1.41
C SER A 7 -15.68 3.67 0.11
N GLU A 8 -14.93 4.51 0.81
CA GLU A 8 -14.93 4.60 2.27
C GLU A 8 -15.74 5.80 2.78
N GLU A 9 -16.40 6.52 1.87
CA GLU A 9 -17.07 7.78 2.19
C GLU A 9 -18.08 7.68 3.32
N LYS A 10 -18.85 6.57 3.40
CA LYS A 10 -19.81 6.35 4.49
C LYS A 10 -19.16 6.32 5.89
N TYR A 11 -17.94 5.78 5.98
CA TYR A 11 -17.20 5.73 7.26
C TYR A 11 -16.61 7.10 7.59
N ILE A 12 -16.05 7.77 6.57
CA ILE A 12 -15.51 9.13 6.71
C ILE A 12 -16.61 10.09 7.14
N LYS A 13 -17.81 10.01 6.54
CA LYS A 13 -18.96 10.82 6.92
C LYS A 13 -19.36 10.57 8.36
N GLU A 14 -19.47 9.32 8.82
CA GLU A 14 -19.81 8.98 10.19
C GLU A 14 -18.77 9.53 11.19
N ILE A 15 -17.47 9.46 10.85
CA ILE A 15 -16.41 10.07 11.66
C ILE A 15 -16.56 11.59 11.69
N SER A 16 -16.75 12.20 10.53
CA SER A 16 -16.93 13.67 10.40
C SER A 16 -18.12 14.15 11.21
N ASP A 17 -19.27 13.48 11.13
CA ASP A 17 -20.47 13.84 11.88
C ASP A 17 -20.24 13.77 13.40
N LYS A 18 -19.47 12.78 13.87
CA LYS A 18 -19.16 12.58 15.28
C LYS A 18 -18.10 13.54 15.80
N THR A 19 -17.05 13.80 15.02
CA THR A 19 -15.90 14.62 15.43
C THR A 19 -16.03 16.08 15.04
N LYS A 20 -17.04 16.43 14.22
CA LYS A 20 -17.26 17.78 13.66
C LYS A 20 -16.12 18.24 12.71
N PHE A 21 -15.27 17.35 12.26
CA PHE A 21 -14.28 17.66 11.24
C PHE A 21 -14.90 17.71 9.86
N ASN A 22 -14.55 18.72 9.09
CA ASN A 22 -14.92 18.80 7.68
C ASN A 22 -14.08 17.81 6.85
N TYR A 23 -14.72 17.10 5.95
CA TYR A 23 -14.00 16.28 4.99
C TYR A 23 -14.18 16.76 3.56
N ARG A 24 -13.25 16.40 2.71
CA ARG A 24 -13.30 16.68 1.27
C ARG A 24 -13.06 15.39 0.51
N THR A 25 -13.75 15.21 -0.60
CA THR A 25 -13.62 14.04 -1.46
C THR A 25 -12.97 14.39 -2.79
N THR A 26 -12.26 13.44 -3.36
CA THR A 26 -11.74 13.48 -4.72
C THR A 26 -12.33 12.31 -5.49
N ASN A 27 -13.00 12.58 -6.59
CA ASN A 27 -13.49 11.53 -7.46
C ASN A 27 -12.37 11.13 -8.45
N ILE A 28 -12.00 9.87 -8.45
CA ILE A 28 -10.95 9.33 -9.31
C ILE A 28 -11.60 8.37 -10.32
N THR A 29 -11.33 8.62 -11.58
CA THR A 29 -11.82 7.83 -12.72
C THR A 29 -10.64 7.25 -13.51
N PRO A 30 -10.84 6.23 -14.37
CA PRO A 30 -9.80 5.72 -15.26
C PRO A 30 -9.14 6.81 -16.14
N LYS A 31 -9.91 7.81 -16.54
CA LYS A 31 -9.38 8.97 -17.27
C LYS A 31 -8.42 9.79 -16.43
N ILE A 32 -8.86 10.22 -15.23
CA ILE A 32 -8.05 11.02 -14.29
C ILE A 32 -6.79 10.23 -13.87
N PHE A 33 -6.89 8.92 -13.69
CA PHE A 33 -5.75 8.06 -13.42
C PHE A 33 -4.69 8.17 -14.53
N LYS A 34 -5.07 7.97 -15.81
CA LYS A 34 -4.15 8.06 -16.96
C LYS A 34 -3.49 9.44 -17.07
N GLU A 35 -4.28 10.51 -16.88
CA GLU A 35 -3.81 11.88 -16.98
C GLU A 35 -2.75 12.25 -15.93
N ASN A 36 -2.81 11.60 -14.76
CA ASN A 36 -1.88 11.88 -13.66
C ASN A 36 -0.74 10.86 -13.54
N LEU A 37 -0.72 9.81 -14.36
CA LEU A 37 0.31 8.76 -14.30
C LEU A 37 1.70 9.33 -14.58
N LYS A 38 1.86 10.06 -15.71
CA LYS A 38 3.14 10.66 -16.08
C LYS A 38 3.64 11.62 -15.01
N GLU A 39 2.79 12.53 -14.54
CA GLU A 39 3.17 13.48 -13.47
C GLU A 39 3.62 12.75 -12.20
N SER A 40 2.96 11.64 -11.83
CA SER A 40 3.36 10.84 -10.67
C SER A 40 4.76 10.24 -10.86
N ILE A 41 5.08 9.75 -12.06
CA ILE A 41 6.40 9.21 -12.40
C ILE A 41 7.45 10.32 -12.35
N ASP A 42 7.16 11.48 -12.96
CA ASP A 42 8.07 12.63 -13.00
C ASP A 42 8.39 13.18 -11.60
N ILE A 43 7.43 13.14 -10.66
CA ILE A 43 7.65 13.56 -9.27
C ILE A 43 8.45 12.53 -8.49
N LEU A 44 8.11 11.25 -8.65
CA LEU A 44 8.73 10.18 -7.86
C LEU A 44 10.12 9.78 -8.39
N GLU A 45 10.37 9.95 -9.69
CA GLU A 45 11.62 9.59 -10.38
C GLU A 45 11.98 8.10 -10.22
N GLU A 46 11.00 7.27 -9.96
CA GLU A 46 11.17 5.83 -9.79
C GLU A 46 9.84 5.08 -10.02
N PRO A 47 9.90 3.77 -10.31
CA PRO A 47 8.70 2.93 -10.41
C PRO A 47 7.92 2.89 -9.11
N PHE A 48 6.59 2.86 -9.21
CA PHE A 48 5.68 2.77 -8.06
C PHE A 48 4.48 1.86 -8.33
N SER A 49 3.80 1.43 -7.28
CA SER A 49 2.73 0.42 -7.36
C SER A 49 1.33 1.01 -7.65
N GLY A 50 1.22 1.90 -8.64
CA GLY A 50 -0.05 2.21 -9.27
C GLY A 50 -0.99 3.16 -8.52
N LEU A 51 -2.28 2.87 -8.58
CA LEU A 51 -3.38 3.76 -8.24
C LEU A 51 -3.35 4.37 -6.82
N PRO A 52 -2.90 3.71 -5.76
CA PRO A 52 -2.83 4.33 -4.42
C PRO A 52 -1.99 5.60 -4.39
N ILE A 53 -0.88 5.63 -5.11
CA ILE A 53 0.03 6.79 -5.19
C ILE A 53 -0.64 7.95 -5.92
N ILE A 54 -1.29 7.68 -7.05
CA ILE A 54 -2.02 8.71 -7.80
C ILE A 54 -3.19 9.25 -6.98
N SER A 55 -3.86 8.39 -6.22
CA SER A 55 -4.92 8.82 -5.31
C SER A 55 -4.39 9.80 -4.25
N TYR A 56 -3.22 9.52 -3.70
CA TYR A 56 -2.56 10.38 -2.72
C TYR A 56 -2.16 11.73 -3.34
N LEU A 57 -1.54 11.73 -4.53
CA LEU A 57 -1.22 12.94 -5.30
C LEU A 57 -2.46 13.83 -5.47
N LEU A 58 -3.58 13.25 -5.89
CA LEU A 58 -4.82 14.00 -6.11
C LEU A 58 -5.40 14.60 -4.82
N CYS A 59 -5.24 13.92 -3.68
CA CYS A 59 -5.59 14.46 -2.37
C CYS A 59 -4.70 15.67 -2.01
N ILE A 60 -3.39 15.55 -2.21
CA ILE A 60 -2.45 16.66 -1.95
C ILE A 60 -2.78 17.88 -2.80
N LYS A 61 -3.06 17.70 -4.09
CA LYS A 61 -3.45 18.79 -5.00
C LYS A 61 -4.67 19.57 -4.49
N LYS A 62 -5.63 18.90 -3.84
CA LYS A 62 -6.82 19.56 -3.27
C LYS A 62 -6.55 20.37 -2.02
N LEU A 63 -5.43 20.15 -1.36
CA LEU A 63 -5.06 20.84 -0.12
C LEU A 63 -4.21 22.10 -0.38
N ALA A 64 -4.54 22.88 -1.39
CA ALA A 64 -3.72 23.99 -1.91
C ALA A 64 -3.21 24.96 -0.82
N LYS A 65 -4.03 25.31 0.16
CA LYS A 65 -3.70 26.28 1.22
C LYS A 65 -3.05 25.67 2.47
N THR A 66 -2.95 24.34 2.54
CA THR A 66 -2.40 23.63 3.70
C THR A 66 -0.89 23.47 3.53
N LYS A 67 -0.10 23.87 4.53
CA LYS A 67 1.35 23.69 4.54
C LYS A 67 1.78 22.36 5.18
N VAL A 68 1.08 21.92 6.22
CA VAL A 68 1.38 20.69 6.97
C VAL A 68 0.21 19.73 6.87
N ILE A 69 0.49 18.47 6.57
CA ILE A 69 -0.50 17.40 6.48
C ILE A 69 -0.14 16.32 7.51
N LEU A 70 -1.07 16.02 8.39
CA LEU A 70 -0.94 14.87 9.29
C LEU A 70 -1.34 13.61 8.54
N ASP A 71 -0.46 12.60 8.58
CA ASP A 71 -0.60 11.35 7.82
C ASP A 71 -0.64 10.13 8.75
N GLY A 72 -1.39 9.12 8.36
CA GLY A 72 -1.56 7.88 9.13
C GLY A 72 -0.49 6.80 8.90
N SER A 73 0.63 7.12 8.25
CA SER A 73 1.71 6.18 7.99
C SER A 73 2.35 5.67 9.27
N GLY A 74 2.86 4.45 9.22
CA GLY A 74 3.54 3.81 10.33
C GLY A 74 2.63 2.99 11.24
N LEU A 75 1.34 3.27 11.28
CA LEU A 75 0.42 2.55 12.16
C LEU A 75 0.25 1.07 11.80
N ASP A 76 0.23 0.72 10.53
CA ASP A 76 0.13 -0.68 10.10
C ASP A 76 1.41 -1.44 10.45
N GLU A 77 2.56 -0.83 10.29
CA GLU A 77 3.87 -1.39 10.60
C GLU A 77 4.09 -1.53 12.12
N ALA A 78 3.74 -0.49 12.88
CA ALA A 78 3.98 -0.45 14.32
C ALA A 78 2.94 -1.23 15.15
N ASN A 79 1.77 -1.52 14.59
CA ASN A 79 0.67 -2.14 15.35
C ASN A 79 -0.01 -3.29 14.60
N PHE A 80 0.77 -4.16 13.98
CA PHE A 80 0.31 -5.41 13.38
C PHE A 80 -0.85 -5.23 12.39
N GLY A 81 -0.74 -4.24 11.50
CA GLY A 81 -1.83 -3.86 10.62
C GLY A 81 -1.94 -4.66 9.32
N TYR A 82 -0.96 -5.48 8.96
CA TYR A 82 -0.96 -6.24 7.70
C TYR A 82 -1.35 -7.70 7.87
N ASP A 83 -2.15 -8.23 6.94
CA ASP A 83 -2.59 -9.62 6.97
C ASP A 83 -1.42 -10.62 6.89
N LYS A 84 -0.30 -10.23 6.25
CA LYS A 84 0.91 -11.03 6.20
C LYS A 84 1.50 -11.37 7.58
N TYR A 85 1.24 -10.56 8.60
CA TYR A 85 1.71 -10.83 9.97
C TYR A 85 0.97 -11.97 10.65
N THR A 86 -0.25 -12.29 10.23
CA THR A 86 -1.03 -13.42 10.77
C THR A 86 -0.63 -14.76 10.16
N ASN A 87 0.02 -14.75 8.98
CA ASN A 87 0.40 -15.94 8.22
C ASN A 87 1.88 -16.27 8.42
N LEU A 88 2.38 -16.17 9.66
CA LEU A 88 3.78 -16.37 10.01
C LEU A 88 4.21 -17.85 9.90
N ASN A 89 4.24 -18.40 8.70
CA ASN A 89 5.05 -19.57 8.42
C ASN A 89 6.52 -19.11 8.34
N SER A 90 7.32 -19.61 9.25
CA SER A 90 8.66 -19.16 9.66
C SER A 90 9.75 -19.06 8.58
N ASN A 91 9.45 -19.35 7.31
CA ASN A 91 10.42 -19.38 6.21
C ASN A 91 10.10 -18.43 5.05
N GLN A 92 9.12 -17.55 5.17
CA GLN A 92 8.76 -16.64 4.09
C GLN A 92 9.51 -15.32 4.21
N ASN A 93 10.31 -14.99 3.21
CA ASN A 93 11.00 -13.71 3.13
C ASN A 93 9.97 -12.58 2.90
N ASN A 94 9.81 -11.69 3.87
CA ASN A 94 8.85 -10.58 3.85
C ASN A 94 8.94 -9.67 2.63
N LEU A 95 10.07 -9.66 1.93
CA LEU A 95 10.28 -8.87 0.71
C LEU A 95 9.43 -9.33 -0.48
N GLU A 96 9.17 -10.62 -0.58
CA GLU A 96 8.47 -11.20 -1.72
C GLU A 96 6.94 -10.99 -1.67
N TYR A 97 6.42 -10.64 -0.49
CA TYR A 97 4.98 -10.58 -0.28
C TYR A 97 4.45 -9.15 -0.18
N SER A 98 3.31 -8.93 -0.80
CA SER A 98 2.53 -7.71 -0.64
C SER A 98 1.83 -7.67 0.73
N GLN A 99 1.13 -6.58 1.03
CA GLN A 99 0.46 -6.36 2.32
C GLN A 99 -0.62 -7.42 2.64
N ASP A 100 -1.21 -8.00 1.61
CA ASP A 100 -2.23 -9.05 1.72
C ASP A 100 -1.67 -10.48 1.75
N GLY A 101 -0.32 -10.61 1.73
CA GLY A 101 0.35 -11.90 1.72
C GLY A 101 0.47 -12.57 0.35
N SER A 102 0.06 -11.92 -0.74
CA SER A 102 0.25 -12.43 -2.09
C SER A 102 1.66 -12.11 -2.62
N LEU A 103 2.16 -12.91 -3.57
CA LEU A 103 3.40 -12.61 -4.28
C LEU A 103 3.25 -11.36 -5.13
N SER A 104 4.20 -10.42 -5.02
CA SER A 104 4.18 -9.17 -5.78
C SER A 104 4.68 -9.35 -7.21
N VAL A 105 5.59 -10.29 -7.44
CA VAL A 105 6.21 -10.57 -8.74
C VAL A 105 6.27 -12.08 -9.00
N TYR A 106 6.04 -12.50 -10.23
CA TYR A 106 6.20 -13.88 -10.65
C TYR A 106 7.63 -14.14 -11.11
N LYS A 107 8.34 -15.07 -10.44
CA LYS A 107 9.77 -15.35 -10.67
C LYS A 107 10.09 -15.76 -12.12
N ASN A 108 9.15 -16.40 -12.82
CA ASN A 108 9.30 -16.79 -14.22
C ASN A 108 9.27 -15.62 -15.22
N MET A 109 8.77 -14.46 -14.79
CA MET A 109 8.77 -13.25 -15.62
C MET A 109 10.11 -12.53 -15.64
N ILE A 110 11.00 -12.81 -14.69
CA ILE A 110 12.32 -12.17 -14.60
C ILE A 110 13.33 -12.99 -15.38
N HIS A 111 14.11 -12.35 -16.24
CA HIS A 111 15.18 -13.01 -16.98
C HIS A 111 16.21 -13.68 -16.06
N SER A 112 16.75 -14.82 -16.49
CA SER A 112 17.66 -15.64 -15.69
C SER A 112 18.96 -14.94 -15.30
N ASN A 113 19.43 -14.02 -16.13
CA ASN A 113 20.61 -13.20 -15.87
C ASN A 113 20.44 -12.27 -14.66
N LEU A 114 19.21 -11.81 -14.38
CA LEU A 114 18.90 -10.98 -13.21
C LEU A 114 18.65 -11.81 -11.94
N LYS A 115 18.44 -13.12 -12.07
CA LYS A 115 18.21 -14.01 -10.93
C LYS A 115 19.49 -14.34 -10.15
N LYS A 116 20.64 -13.96 -10.63
CA LYS A 116 21.95 -14.36 -10.08
C LYS A 116 22.42 -13.55 -8.88
N SER A 117 21.86 -12.40 -8.58
CA SER A 117 22.16 -11.68 -7.35
C SER A 117 21.39 -12.30 -6.18
N LYS A 118 21.87 -13.44 -5.71
CA LYS A 118 21.45 -14.02 -4.43
C LYS A 118 22.19 -13.32 -3.29
N GLU A 119 22.16 -12.02 -3.20
CA GLU A 119 22.40 -11.37 -1.93
C GLU A 119 21.20 -11.66 -1.05
N ASN A 120 21.36 -12.62 -0.15
CA ASN A 120 20.42 -12.78 0.95
C ASN A 120 20.51 -11.50 1.78
N LEU A 121 19.62 -10.55 1.52
CA LEU A 121 19.48 -9.40 2.38
C LEU A 121 19.13 -9.93 3.77
N SER A 122 20.14 -10.01 4.63
CA SER A 122 19.97 -10.36 6.04
C SER A 122 19.65 -9.08 6.80
N PHE A 123 18.59 -9.11 7.57
CA PHE A 123 18.19 -7.99 8.42
C PHE A 123 18.34 -8.40 9.88
N GLU A 124 18.70 -7.42 10.69
CA GLU A 124 18.76 -7.59 12.13
C GLU A 124 17.38 -8.07 12.66
N LYS A 125 17.43 -9.07 13.53
CA LYS A 125 16.26 -9.61 14.23
C LYS A 125 16.45 -9.40 15.74
N PRO A 126 16.15 -8.19 16.24
CA PRO A 126 16.45 -7.84 17.65
C PRO A 126 15.52 -8.49 18.66
N PHE A 127 14.42 -9.09 18.22
CA PHE A 127 13.41 -9.70 19.10
C PHE A 127 13.47 -11.23 19.07
N LYS A 128 13.05 -11.87 20.15
CA LYS A 128 12.94 -13.34 20.25
C LYS A 128 11.80 -13.90 19.39
N ASP A 129 10.77 -13.13 19.13
CA ASP A 129 9.61 -13.54 18.37
C ASP A 129 9.57 -12.94 16.95
N GLU A 130 9.08 -13.73 16.01
CA GLU A 130 9.04 -13.37 14.60
C GLU A 130 8.04 -12.26 14.28
N PHE A 131 6.96 -12.09 15.06
CA PHE A 131 6.00 -11.04 14.76
C PHE A 131 6.60 -9.65 14.98
N ARG A 132 7.37 -9.45 16.06
CA ARG A 132 8.08 -8.18 16.30
C ARG A 132 9.20 -7.96 15.30
N ASN A 133 9.95 -9.00 14.95
CA ASN A 133 10.99 -8.92 13.92
C ASN A 133 10.40 -8.50 12.56
N ASN A 134 9.23 -9.01 12.19
CA ASN A 134 8.54 -8.62 10.96
C ASN A 134 8.04 -7.17 11.00
N MET A 135 7.49 -6.72 12.13
CA MET A 135 7.11 -5.31 12.33
C MET A 135 8.35 -4.41 12.25
N TYR A 136 9.42 -4.77 12.94
CA TYR A 136 10.70 -4.05 12.93
C TYR A 136 11.29 -3.94 11.52
N ALA A 137 11.27 -5.03 10.77
CA ALA A 137 11.75 -5.04 9.40
C ALA A 137 10.92 -4.13 8.46
N ASP A 138 9.60 -4.12 8.61
CA ASP A 138 8.74 -3.22 7.83
C ASP A 138 8.86 -1.75 8.24
N LEU A 139 9.09 -1.48 9.53
CA LEU A 139 9.35 -0.12 10.02
C LEU A 139 10.66 0.45 9.47
N ASN A 140 11.73 -0.34 9.44
CA ASN A 140 13.08 0.17 9.20
C ASN A 140 13.62 -0.08 7.79
N PHE A 141 13.18 -1.16 7.11
CA PHE A 141 13.84 -1.60 5.88
C PHE A 141 12.91 -1.74 4.67
N PHE A 142 11.64 -2.08 4.85
CA PHE A 142 10.80 -2.46 3.72
C PHE A 142 9.65 -1.50 3.41
N LYS A 143 8.59 -1.58 4.19
CA LYS A 143 7.33 -0.90 3.83
C LYS A 143 7.34 0.58 4.12
N LEU A 144 7.70 0.93 5.34
CA LEU A 144 7.60 2.31 5.80
C LEU A 144 8.58 3.26 5.11
N PRO A 145 9.89 2.96 4.98
CA PRO A 145 10.83 3.87 4.32
C PRO A 145 10.39 4.23 2.90
N ARG A 146 9.93 3.24 2.13
CA ARG A 146 9.41 3.48 0.78
C ARG A 146 8.13 4.32 0.80
N ALA A 147 7.22 4.04 1.72
CA ALA A 147 5.97 4.78 1.84
C ALA A 147 6.22 6.24 2.21
N LEU A 148 7.12 6.50 3.15
CA LEU A 148 7.51 7.85 3.56
C LEU A 148 8.17 8.62 2.43
N LYS A 149 9.12 7.99 1.71
CA LYS A 149 9.79 8.57 0.55
C LYS A 149 8.78 9.05 -0.50
N PHE A 150 7.82 8.22 -0.85
CA PHE A 150 6.80 8.60 -1.84
C PHE A 150 5.92 9.75 -1.35
N ARG A 151 5.51 9.72 -0.10
CA ARG A 151 4.70 10.79 0.48
C ARG A 151 5.44 12.11 0.57
N ASP A 152 6.70 12.06 0.99
CA ASP A 152 7.56 13.23 1.07
C ASP A 152 7.77 13.85 -0.32
N LYS A 153 8.20 13.10 -1.33
CA LYS A 153 8.35 13.61 -2.70
C LYS A 153 7.07 14.23 -3.24
N LEU A 154 5.92 13.58 -3.05
CA LEU A 154 4.63 14.12 -3.47
C LEU A 154 4.24 15.37 -2.67
N GLY A 155 4.51 15.41 -1.38
CA GLY A 155 4.26 16.58 -0.52
C GLY A 155 5.13 17.76 -0.93
N MET A 156 6.43 17.54 -1.03
CA MET A 156 7.43 18.56 -1.35
C MET A 156 7.22 19.19 -2.72
N LYS A 157 6.74 18.41 -3.71
CA LYS A 157 6.34 18.98 -5.02
C LYS A 157 5.36 20.15 -4.91
N PHE A 158 4.54 20.15 -3.88
CA PHE A 158 3.52 21.19 -3.62
C PHE A 158 3.84 22.06 -2.38
N GLY A 159 5.08 22.02 -1.89
CA GLY A 159 5.51 22.77 -0.71
C GLY A 159 4.75 22.38 0.55
N LYS A 160 4.46 21.09 0.75
CA LYS A 160 3.72 20.56 1.88
C LYS A 160 4.55 19.56 2.67
N GLU A 161 4.61 19.79 3.96
CA GLU A 161 5.25 18.89 4.91
C GLU A 161 4.28 17.78 5.33
N ILE A 162 4.68 16.53 5.18
CA ILE A 162 3.91 15.36 5.60
C ILE A 162 4.43 14.89 6.95
N ARG A 163 3.57 14.88 7.96
CA ARG A 163 3.91 14.45 9.34
C ARG A 163 3.16 13.18 9.71
N PRO A 164 3.83 12.03 9.76
CA PRO A 164 3.23 10.76 10.21
C PRO A 164 3.06 10.75 11.74
N CYS A 165 1.82 10.93 12.21
CA CYS A 165 1.51 11.02 13.63
C CYS A 165 1.81 9.74 14.43
N PHE A 166 1.87 8.58 13.78
CA PHE A 166 2.09 7.30 14.44
C PHE A 166 3.57 6.87 14.46
N LEU A 167 4.49 7.77 14.07
CA LEU A 167 5.93 7.54 14.11
C LEU A 167 6.60 8.28 15.28
N ASP A 168 5.83 8.63 16.29
CA ASP A 168 6.37 9.06 17.57
C ASP A 168 7.19 7.92 18.21
N GLU A 169 8.42 8.22 18.62
CA GLU A 169 9.37 7.23 19.12
C GLU A 169 8.85 6.50 20.36
N GLU A 170 8.28 7.24 21.30
CA GLU A 170 7.70 6.68 22.53
C GLU A 170 6.54 5.73 22.23
N LEU A 171 5.69 6.13 21.30
CA LEU A 171 4.58 5.28 20.84
C LEU A 171 5.10 3.99 20.19
N ILE A 172 6.07 4.07 19.28
CA ILE A 172 6.64 2.89 18.61
C ILE A 172 7.30 1.96 19.62
N LEU A 173 8.13 2.49 20.52
CA LEU A 173 8.79 1.69 21.55
C LEU A 173 7.78 1.03 22.50
N THR A 174 6.70 1.74 22.84
CA THR A 174 5.60 1.19 23.63
C THR A 174 4.92 0.04 22.89
N LEU A 175 4.55 0.23 21.63
CA LEU A 175 3.91 -0.80 20.83
C LEU A 175 4.79 -2.04 20.66
N LEU A 176 6.08 -1.88 20.39
CA LEU A 176 7.02 -2.99 20.25
C LEU A 176 7.24 -3.80 21.54
N LYS A 177 6.98 -3.21 22.71
CA LYS A 177 7.07 -3.92 24.01
C LYS A 177 5.81 -4.75 24.33
N LEU A 178 4.69 -4.48 23.68
CA LEU A 178 3.43 -5.16 23.97
C LEU A 178 3.42 -6.61 23.48
N ASP A 179 2.71 -7.46 24.20
CA ASP A 179 2.48 -8.84 23.80
C ASP A 179 1.54 -8.93 22.59
N TYR A 180 1.65 -10.02 21.84
CA TYR A 180 0.87 -10.29 20.63
C TYR A 180 -0.64 -10.03 20.79
N GLN A 181 -1.25 -10.38 21.94
CA GLN A 181 -2.67 -10.20 22.20
C GLN A 181 -3.16 -8.74 22.17
N TYR A 182 -2.25 -7.76 22.39
CA TYR A 182 -2.55 -6.33 22.29
C TYR A 182 -2.50 -5.84 20.83
N HIS A 183 -1.80 -6.54 19.99
CA HIS A 183 -1.75 -6.26 18.54
C HIS A 183 -2.87 -6.95 17.77
N TYR A 184 -3.11 -8.23 18.10
CA TYR A 184 -4.11 -9.06 17.42
C TYR A 184 -4.89 -9.91 18.40
N LYS A 185 -6.22 -9.79 18.39
CA LYS A 185 -7.12 -10.56 19.25
C LYS A 185 -8.49 -10.72 18.58
N ASN A 186 -9.07 -11.91 18.64
CA ASN A 186 -10.42 -12.20 18.13
C ASN A 186 -10.63 -11.80 16.65
N GLY A 187 -9.62 -11.98 15.80
CA GLY A 187 -9.69 -11.63 14.38
C GLY A 187 -9.46 -10.15 14.06
N PHE A 188 -9.12 -9.33 15.07
CA PHE A 188 -8.89 -7.90 14.88
C PHE A 188 -7.42 -7.54 15.11
N SER A 189 -6.78 -7.02 14.07
CA SER A 189 -5.48 -6.36 14.14
C SER A 189 -5.60 -4.95 14.74
N LYS A 190 -4.47 -4.35 15.13
CA LYS A 190 -4.44 -3.04 15.82
C LYS A 190 -5.32 -3.01 17.08
N ARG A 191 -5.31 -4.11 17.81
CA ARG A 191 -6.28 -4.34 18.91
C ARG A 191 -6.26 -3.23 19.94
N ILE A 192 -5.08 -2.84 20.43
CA ILE A 192 -4.95 -1.80 21.44
C ILE A 192 -5.53 -0.47 20.99
N LEU A 193 -5.32 -0.08 19.73
CA LEU A 193 -5.87 1.15 19.17
C LEU A 193 -7.40 1.10 19.14
N ARG A 194 -7.98 -0.02 18.74
CA ARG A 194 -9.44 -0.21 18.71
C ARG A 194 -10.04 -0.13 20.09
N ASP A 195 -9.38 -0.71 21.09
CA ASP A 195 -9.82 -0.65 22.47
C ASP A 195 -9.68 0.76 23.06
N ALA A 196 -8.65 1.51 22.70
CA ALA A 196 -8.47 2.89 23.12
C ALA A 196 -9.60 3.81 22.61
N PHE A 197 -9.99 3.65 21.34
CA PHE A 197 -10.98 4.54 20.69
C PHE A 197 -12.40 3.96 20.63
N LYS A 198 -12.69 2.84 21.28
CA LYS A 198 -14.03 2.19 21.22
C LYS A 198 -15.17 3.05 21.77
N ASN A 199 -14.88 4.00 22.66
CA ASN A 199 -15.87 4.91 23.22
C ASN A 199 -15.99 6.22 22.41
N ASP A 200 -14.93 6.58 21.68
CA ASP A 200 -14.89 7.79 20.85
C ASP A 200 -15.48 7.55 19.45
N LEU A 201 -15.38 6.32 18.96
CA LEU A 201 -15.91 5.91 17.66
C LEU A 201 -17.11 4.96 17.84
N SER A 202 -17.95 4.84 16.81
CA SER A 202 -18.98 3.80 16.85
C SER A 202 -18.34 2.40 16.80
N LYS A 203 -19.01 1.40 17.37
CA LYS A 203 -18.56 0.00 17.31
C LYS A 203 -18.31 -0.47 15.86
N LYS A 204 -19.12 0.04 14.92
CA LYS A 204 -19.01 -0.27 13.50
C LYS A 204 -17.69 0.25 12.89
N ILE A 205 -17.19 1.37 13.37
CA ILE A 205 -15.90 1.94 12.94
C ILE A 205 -14.76 1.31 13.74
N ALA A 206 -14.83 1.35 15.08
CA ALA A 206 -13.77 0.85 15.94
C ALA A 206 -13.42 -0.62 15.66
N PHE A 207 -14.42 -1.46 15.37
CA PHE A 207 -14.28 -2.88 15.06
C PHE A 207 -14.61 -3.23 13.61
N ALA A 208 -14.44 -2.28 12.68
CA ALA A 208 -14.50 -2.58 11.25
C ALA A 208 -13.45 -3.65 10.89
N LYS A 209 -13.83 -4.59 10.01
CA LYS A 209 -12.86 -5.52 9.43
C LYS A 209 -11.74 -4.75 8.74
N LYS A 210 -10.52 -5.27 8.84
CA LYS A 210 -9.37 -4.73 8.10
C LYS A 210 -9.72 -4.61 6.61
N ARG A 211 -9.43 -3.47 6.06
CA ARG A 211 -9.48 -3.23 4.62
C ARG A 211 -8.10 -2.75 4.20
N ASN A 212 -7.51 -3.41 3.24
CA ASN A 212 -6.37 -2.84 2.54
C ASN A 212 -6.84 -1.59 1.79
N ILE A 213 -5.96 -0.68 1.43
CA ILE A 213 -6.32 0.46 0.57
C ILE A 213 -7.00 -0.12 -0.68
N GLN A 214 -8.31 -0.07 -0.69
CA GLN A 214 -9.10 -0.66 -1.76
C GLN A 214 -9.17 0.34 -2.90
N THR A 215 -8.43 0.03 -3.95
CA THR A 215 -8.52 0.77 -5.20
C THR A 215 -9.11 -0.13 -6.27
N PRO A 216 -9.91 0.41 -7.22
CA PRO A 216 -10.45 -0.36 -8.32
C PRO A 216 -9.42 -0.73 -9.39
N GLN A 217 -8.13 -0.73 -9.06
CA GLN A 217 -7.03 -0.97 -9.99
C GLN A 217 -7.21 -2.25 -10.80
N THR A 218 -7.42 -3.39 -10.12
CA THR A 218 -7.66 -4.67 -10.78
C THR A 218 -8.90 -4.63 -11.68
N PHE A 219 -9.96 -3.99 -11.21
CA PHE A 219 -11.22 -3.86 -11.96
C PHE A 219 -11.02 -3.01 -13.22
N TRP A 220 -10.34 -1.85 -13.11
CA TRP A 220 -10.07 -0.98 -14.25
C TRP A 220 -9.09 -1.59 -15.25
N LEU A 221 -8.04 -2.24 -14.79
CA LEU A 221 -7.06 -2.88 -15.67
C LEU A 221 -7.65 -4.07 -16.45
N ARG A 222 -8.66 -4.74 -15.90
CA ARG A 222 -9.43 -5.76 -16.63
C ARG A 222 -10.54 -5.19 -17.52
N GLY A 223 -11.03 -4.00 -17.23
CA GLY A 223 -12.14 -3.33 -17.90
C GLY A 223 -11.70 -2.15 -18.76
N GLU A 224 -12.09 -0.95 -18.36
CA GLU A 224 -11.92 0.29 -19.14
C GLU A 224 -10.45 0.59 -19.52
N LEU A 225 -9.48 0.17 -18.73
CA LEU A 225 -8.06 0.39 -19.00
C LEU A 225 -7.40 -0.74 -19.79
N SER A 226 -8.04 -1.88 -20.00
CA SER A 226 -7.42 -3.06 -20.63
C SER A 226 -6.85 -2.76 -22.02
N SER A 227 -7.64 -2.13 -22.90
CA SER A 227 -7.20 -1.79 -24.25
C SER A 227 -6.06 -0.76 -24.24
N TRP A 228 -6.12 0.22 -23.36
CA TRP A 228 -5.04 1.20 -23.18
C TRP A 228 -3.77 0.51 -22.66
N LEU A 229 -3.87 -0.34 -21.64
CA LEU A 229 -2.75 -1.07 -21.08
C LEU A 229 -2.03 -1.92 -22.14
N LYS A 230 -2.78 -2.67 -22.93
CA LYS A 230 -2.21 -3.48 -24.01
C LYS A 230 -1.45 -2.63 -25.05
N LYS A 231 -2.03 -1.51 -25.47
CA LYS A 231 -1.38 -0.59 -26.41
C LYS A 231 -0.11 0.01 -25.81
N PHE A 232 -0.14 0.38 -24.55
CA PHE A 232 1.01 0.92 -23.83
C PHE A 232 2.13 -0.12 -23.72
N LEU A 233 1.82 -1.32 -23.23
CA LEU A 233 2.78 -2.40 -23.06
C LEU A 233 3.39 -2.86 -24.38
N ASN A 234 2.60 -2.99 -25.45
CA ASN A 234 3.13 -3.41 -26.74
C ASN A 234 4.16 -2.44 -27.34
N LYS A 235 4.09 -1.16 -26.95
CA LYS A 235 5.03 -0.11 -27.40
C LYS A 235 6.14 0.19 -26.39
N SER A 236 6.18 -0.55 -25.28
CA SER A 236 7.13 -0.28 -24.20
C SER A 236 8.53 -0.74 -24.57
N GLU A 237 9.52 0.15 -24.39
CA GLU A 237 10.95 -0.13 -24.57
C GLU A 237 11.53 -1.04 -23.48
N ILE A 238 10.76 -1.35 -22.43
CA ILE A 238 11.20 -2.26 -21.35
C ILE A 238 11.56 -3.66 -21.90
N TRP A 239 10.96 -4.03 -23.03
CA TRP A 239 11.23 -5.33 -23.66
C TRP A 239 12.64 -5.40 -24.23
N ASP A 240 13.23 -4.27 -24.62
CA ASP A 240 14.57 -4.18 -25.20
C ASP A 240 15.66 -4.30 -24.13
N LEU A 241 15.31 -4.06 -22.87
CA LEU A 241 16.24 -4.17 -21.73
C LEU A 241 16.54 -5.62 -21.31
N ASN A 242 15.81 -6.60 -21.82
CA ASN A 242 15.96 -8.01 -21.45
C ASN A 242 15.89 -8.28 -19.93
N TRP A 243 15.15 -7.46 -19.18
CA TRP A 243 14.93 -7.64 -17.75
C TRP A 243 13.73 -8.54 -17.47
N ILE A 244 12.72 -8.44 -18.34
CA ILE A 244 11.44 -9.13 -18.19
C ILE A 244 11.22 -10.01 -19.42
N ASN A 245 10.84 -11.27 -19.18
CA ASN A 245 10.41 -12.18 -20.23
C ASN A 245 9.04 -11.74 -20.76
N LYS A 246 9.00 -11.21 -21.98
CA LYS A 246 7.81 -10.66 -22.61
C LYS A 246 6.70 -11.71 -22.76
N GLU A 247 7.05 -12.92 -23.18
CA GLU A 247 6.07 -14.01 -23.37
C GLU A 247 5.40 -14.41 -22.07
N GLU A 248 6.19 -14.64 -21.01
CA GLU A 248 5.67 -14.98 -19.70
C GLU A 248 4.86 -13.83 -19.07
N PHE A 249 5.26 -12.58 -19.33
CA PHE A 249 4.48 -11.42 -18.92
C PHE A 249 3.08 -11.42 -19.57
N PHE A 250 3.00 -11.53 -20.89
CA PHE A 250 1.72 -11.52 -21.59
C PHE A 250 0.86 -12.76 -21.29
N LYS A 251 1.46 -13.90 -21.04
CA LYS A 251 0.77 -15.09 -20.54
C LYS A 251 0.11 -14.83 -19.18
N ASN A 252 0.83 -14.22 -18.24
CA ASN A 252 0.26 -13.84 -16.94
C ASN A 252 -0.80 -12.73 -17.09
N LEU A 253 -0.60 -11.76 -17.99
CA LEU A 253 -1.61 -10.75 -18.30
C LEU A 253 -2.92 -11.38 -18.82
N HIS A 254 -2.81 -12.37 -19.70
CA HIS A 254 -3.97 -13.12 -20.19
C HIS A 254 -4.69 -13.90 -19.07
N LEU A 255 -3.94 -14.55 -18.16
CA LEU A 255 -4.51 -15.21 -16.99
C LEU A 255 -5.20 -14.20 -16.06
N PHE A 256 -4.61 -13.02 -15.89
CA PHE A 256 -5.19 -11.93 -15.12
C PHE A 256 -6.52 -11.43 -15.73
N GLU A 257 -6.57 -11.22 -17.03
CA GLU A 257 -7.80 -10.82 -17.74
C GLU A 257 -8.91 -11.86 -17.58
N ARG A 258 -8.56 -13.14 -17.62
CA ARG A 258 -9.49 -14.27 -17.42
C ARG A 258 -9.84 -14.53 -15.95
N LYS A 259 -9.42 -13.68 -15.02
CA LYS A 259 -9.65 -13.81 -13.57
C LYS A 259 -9.06 -15.10 -12.97
N LYS A 260 -8.07 -15.73 -13.64
CA LYS A 260 -7.36 -16.91 -13.10
C LYS A 260 -6.31 -16.51 -12.05
N ILE A 261 -5.79 -15.29 -12.13
CA ILE A 261 -4.94 -14.66 -11.13
C ILE A 261 -5.50 -13.30 -10.77
N ASN A 262 -5.43 -12.90 -9.51
CA ASN A 262 -6.01 -11.65 -9.03
C ASN A 262 -4.99 -10.54 -8.76
N ASN A 263 -3.73 -10.90 -8.63
CA ASN A 263 -2.67 -9.94 -8.38
C ASN A 263 -2.43 -9.06 -9.61
N SER A 264 -2.50 -7.74 -9.46
CA SER A 264 -2.20 -6.75 -10.51
C SER A 264 -0.84 -6.06 -10.32
N PHE A 265 -0.11 -6.37 -9.24
CA PHE A 265 1.16 -5.70 -8.95
C PHE A 265 2.26 -5.99 -9.96
N PHE A 266 2.23 -7.15 -10.60
CA PHE A 266 3.20 -7.50 -11.64
C PHE A 266 3.14 -6.59 -12.88
N ILE A 267 2.05 -5.83 -13.05
CA ILE A 267 1.86 -4.91 -14.17
C ILE A 267 2.68 -3.61 -13.97
N TRP A 268 2.98 -3.29 -12.73
CA TRP A 268 3.72 -2.09 -12.32
C TRP A 268 5.19 -2.37 -12.12
#